data_398fbf1008e4ccc3737fa3293fa2fe11
#
_entry.id   398fbf1008e4ccc3737fa3293fa2fe11
#
_cell.length_a   1.000
_cell.length_b   1.000
_cell.length_c   1.000
_cell.angle_alpha   90.00
_cell.angle_beta   90.00
_cell.angle_gamma   90.00
#
_symmetry.space_group_name_H-M   'P 1'
#
loop_
_entity.id
_entity.type
_entity.pdbx_description
1 polymer ?
#
loop_
_entity_poly.entity_id
_entity_poly.type
_entity_poly.pdbx_seq_one_letter_code
_entity_poly.pdbx_strand_id
1 'polypeptide(L)'
;LFRSARLRSARVLVVGIGGVGCWAAEALARTGVGTLHLVDLDEVCLSNVNRQLHALEGTVGQSKVAVMAERIRAINPAAAVVADARFFTAGTAGAILGTCPDVVVDAIDNLRNKALLIAECVRRGLPVVTSAGAGGRRDPLQVRETDLALTRDDALAAQLRKRLRQHHQFPRERRRKFHVPCIHSLETPFVPQADGSVCARVNPGEPMALNCDHGYGTSTAVVGAFGFAIAAAVVRLLTEAPGGHRSPAPWALSIPSIDATVETR
;
A
#
# COMPACT_ATOMS: atom_id res chain seq x y z
N LEU A 1 -22.46 -13.73 5.93
CA LEU A 1 -21.91 -12.50 6.50
C LEU A 1 -21.22 -11.65 5.45
N PHE A 2 -20.42 -12.25 4.57
CA PHE A 2 -19.79 -11.55 3.46
C PHE A 2 -20.55 -11.83 2.16
N ARG A 3 -20.65 -10.84 1.28
CA ARG A 3 -21.22 -11.01 -0.07
C ARG A 3 -20.23 -11.83 -0.92
N SER A 4 -20.11 -13.12 -0.63
CA SER A 4 -19.09 -14.02 -1.17
C SER A 4 -19.07 -14.08 -2.70
N ALA A 5 -20.22 -13.97 -3.37
CA ALA A 5 -20.29 -13.88 -4.83
C ALA A 5 -19.56 -12.63 -5.35
N ARG A 6 -19.72 -11.49 -4.67
CA ARG A 6 -19.07 -10.24 -5.03
C ARG A 6 -17.54 -10.28 -4.82
N LEU A 7 -17.09 -10.93 -3.76
CA LEU A 7 -15.65 -11.13 -3.53
C LEU A 7 -15.05 -12.08 -4.57
N ARG A 8 -15.76 -13.16 -4.94
CA ARG A 8 -15.31 -14.09 -5.98
C ARG A 8 -15.19 -13.45 -7.37
N SER A 9 -15.99 -12.46 -7.68
CA SER A 9 -15.89 -11.72 -8.95
C SER A 9 -14.92 -10.54 -8.90
N ALA A 10 -14.48 -10.13 -7.69
CA ALA A 10 -13.65 -8.96 -7.51
C ALA A 10 -12.21 -9.16 -7.99
N ARG A 11 -11.66 -8.07 -8.51
CA ARG A 11 -10.27 -7.93 -8.95
C ARG A 11 -9.56 -6.94 -8.05
N VAL A 12 -8.54 -7.39 -7.32
CA VAL A 12 -7.74 -6.53 -6.44
C VAL A 12 -6.31 -6.47 -6.94
N LEU A 13 -5.82 -5.26 -7.17
CA LEU A 13 -4.43 -4.99 -7.50
C LEU A 13 -3.67 -4.67 -6.22
N VAL A 14 -2.59 -5.39 -5.93
CA VAL A 14 -1.70 -5.12 -4.78
C VAL A 14 -0.34 -4.69 -5.32
N VAL A 15 0.04 -3.45 -5.06
CA VAL A 15 1.31 -2.86 -5.49
C VAL A 15 2.23 -2.73 -4.28
N GLY A 16 3.37 -3.44 -4.34
CA GLY A 16 4.30 -3.63 -3.24
C GLY A 16 3.98 -4.91 -2.45
N ILE A 17 4.82 -5.95 -2.61
CA ILE A 17 4.70 -7.24 -1.91
C ILE A 17 5.78 -7.34 -0.81
N GLY A 18 5.94 -6.24 -0.08
CA GLY A 18 6.83 -6.14 1.08
C GLY A 18 6.15 -6.56 2.38
N GLY A 19 6.59 -5.95 3.50
CA GLY A 19 6.12 -6.28 4.84
C GLY A 19 4.62 -6.12 5.07
N VAL A 20 3.99 -5.13 4.46
CA VAL A 20 2.53 -4.90 4.60
C VAL A 20 1.75 -5.60 3.50
N GLY A 21 2.21 -5.48 2.24
CA GLY A 21 1.46 -5.98 1.09
C GLY A 21 1.32 -7.50 1.06
N CYS A 22 2.33 -8.26 1.53
CA CYS A 22 2.22 -9.71 1.58
C CYS A 22 1.12 -10.20 2.56
N TRP A 23 0.97 -9.57 3.71
CA TRP A 23 -0.10 -9.89 4.67
C TRP A 23 -1.47 -9.45 4.16
N ALA A 24 -1.55 -8.32 3.45
CA ALA A 24 -2.79 -7.90 2.79
C ALA A 24 -3.21 -8.91 1.71
N ALA A 25 -2.29 -9.34 0.85
CA ALA A 25 -2.55 -10.34 -0.19
C ALA A 25 -2.97 -11.70 0.39
N GLU A 26 -2.31 -12.17 1.45
CA GLU A 26 -2.69 -13.37 2.22
C GLU A 26 -4.13 -13.30 2.72
N ALA A 27 -4.47 -12.20 3.40
CA ALA A 27 -5.80 -12.00 3.97
C ALA A 27 -6.89 -11.93 2.88
N LEU A 28 -6.62 -11.26 1.77
CA LEU A 28 -7.54 -11.16 0.64
C LEU A 28 -7.77 -12.53 -0.02
N ALA A 29 -6.71 -13.33 -0.20
CA ALA A 29 -6.83 -14.70 -0.71
C ALA A 29 -7.71 -15.58 0.19
N ARG A 30 -7.50 -15.53 1.51
CA ARG A 30 -8.29 -16.26 2.52
C ARG A 30 -9.73 -15.78 2.61
N THR A 31 -9.98 -14.53 2.26
CA THR A 31 -11.33 -13.96 2.23
C THR A 31 -12.10 -14.32 0.96
N GLY A 32 -11.45 -14.97 -0.01
CA GLY A 32 -12.09 -15.47 -1.23
C GLY A 32 -12.20 -14.44 -2.35
N VAL A 33 -11.27 -13.48 -2.41
CA VAL A 33 -11.15 -12.58 -3.57
C VAL A 33 -10.79 -13.39 -4.81
N GLY A 34 -11.54 -13.17 -5.90
CA GLY A 34 -11.44 -14.02 -7.10
C GLY A 34 -10.25 -13.74 -7.99
N THR A 35 -9.75 -12.50 -8.02
CA THR A 35 -8.55 -12.15 -8.79
C THR A 35 -7.61 -11.29 -7.96
N LEU A 36 -6.36 -11.70 -7.86
CA LEU A 36 -5.28 -10.94 -7.22
C LEU A 36 -4.17 -10.69 -8.24
N HIS A 37 -3.93 -9.41 -8.54
CA HIS A 37 -2.80 -8.97 -9.36
C HIS A 37 -1.73 -8.39 -8.43
N LEU A 38 -0.57 -9.05 -8.37
CA LEU A 38 0.54 -8.70 -7.49
C LEU A 38 1.63 -8.01 -8.31
N VAL A 39 2.03 -6.83 -7.90
CA VAL A 39 3.05 -6.02 -8.59
C VAL A 39 4.20 -5.70 -7.65
N ASP A 40 5.37 -6.25 -7.94
CA ASP A 40 6.64 -5.98 -7.25
C ASP A 40 7.79 -6.54 -8.09
N LEU A 41 8.90 -5.81 -8.24
CA LEU A 41 10.06 -6.30 -8.99
C LEU A 41 11.08 -7.04 -8.11
N ASP A 42 11.03 -6.83 -6.79
CA ASP A 42 12.05 -7.32 -5.86
C ASP A 42 12.07 -8.84 -5.74
N GLU A 43 13.24 -9.33 -5.35
CA GLU A 43 13.45 -10.69 -4.87
C GLU A 43 13.34 -10.76 -3.35
N VAL A 44 13.11 -11.97 -2.84
CA VAL A 44 13.12 -12.27 -1.41
C VAL A 44 14.55 -12.20 -0.90
N CYS A 45 14.78 -11.39 0.15
CA CYS A 45 16.06 -11.28 0.82
C CYS A 45 16.00 -11.89 2.22
N LEU A 46 17.12 -12.38 2.72
CA LEU A 46 17.22 -12.93 4.08
C LEU A 46 16.78 -11.91 5.15
N SER A 47 17.09 -10.62 4.96
CA SER A 47 16.67 -9.52 5.84
C SER A 47 15.15 -9.30 5.88
N ASN A 48 14.38 -9.98 5.04
CA ASN A 48 12.92 -9.86 5.00
C ASN A 48 12.21 -10.82 5.97
N VAL A 49 12.89 -11.85 6.48
CA VAL A 49 12.33 -12.95 7.28
C VAL A 49 11.55 -12.45 8.51
N ASN A 50 11.98 -11.36 9.11
CA ASN A 50 11.37 -10.82 10.34
C ASN A 50 9.99 -10.15 10.10
N ARG A 51 9.57 -9.97 8.82
CA ARG A 51 8.34 -9.20 8.54
C ARG A 51 7.60 -9.55 7.26
N GLN A 52 8.22 -10.28 6.35
CA GLN A 52 7.59 -10.66 5.07
C GLN A 52 7.20 -12.13 5.08
N LEU A 53 5.93 -12.41 4.90
CA LEU A 53 5.31 -13.72 5.02
C LEU A 53 5.94 -14.79 4.11
N HIS A 54 6.32 -14.39 2.90
CA HIS A 54 6.90 -15.26 1.88
C HIS A 54 8.42 -15.44 2.00
N ALA A 55 9.06 -14.71 2.94
CA ALA A 55 10.50 -14.83 3.17
C ALA A 55 10.80 -16.01 4.09
N LEU A 56 11.12 -17.14 3.50
CA LEU A 56 11.48 -18.40 4.11
C LEU A 56 12.88 -18.83 3.63
N GLU A 57 13.52 -19.77 4.32
CA GLU A 57 14.87 -20.26 3.94
C GLU A 57 14.94 -20.69 2.48
N GLY A 58 13.98 -21.46 2.01
CA GLY A 58 13.94 -21.98 0.64
C GLY A 58 13.45 -20.99 -0.43
N THR A 59 13.12 -19.73 -0.07
CA THR A 59 12.58 -18.75 -1.03
C THR A 59 13.51 -17.56 -1.29
N VAL A 60 14.63 -17.46 -0.58
CA VAL A 60 15.63 -16.39 -0.77
C VAL A 60 16.14 -16.39 -2.20
N GLY A 61 16.21 -15.22 -2.84
CA GLY A 61 16.60 -15.03 -4.24
C GLY A 61 15.47 -15.28 -5.27
N GLN A 62 14.30 -15.72 -4.83
CA GLN A 62 13.14 -15.85 -5.73
C GLN A 62 12.32 -14.56 -5.80
N SER A 63 11.64 -14.35 -6.92
CA SER A 63 10.73 -13.21 -7.09
C SER A 63 9.62 -13.20 -6.03
N LYS A 64 9.44 -12.08 -5.32
CA LYS A 64 8.41 -11.92 -4.28
C LYS A 64 7.01 -12.22 -4.82
N VAL A 65 6.69 -11.71 -6.01
CA VAL A 65 5.36 -11.93 -6.61
C VAL A 65 5.16 -13.39 -7.02
N ALA A 66 6.20 -14.08 -7.46
CA ALA A 66 6.10 -15.50 -7.83
C ALA A 66 5.81 -16.36 -6.60
N VAL A 67 6.63 -16.23 -5.54
CA VAL A 67 6.46 -16.98 -4.28
C VAL A 67 5.09 -16.70 -3.66
N MET A 68 4.67 -15.44 -3.65
CA MET A 68 3.37 -15.09 -3.09
C MET A 68 2.21 -15.61 -3.93
N ALA A 69 2.34 -15.65 -5.26
CA ALA A 69 1.32 -16.20 -6.15
C ALA A 69 1.13 -17.71 -5.94
N GLU A 70 2.21 -18.48 -5.77
CA GLU A 70 2.13 -19.90 -5.43
C GLU A 70 1.41 -20.12 -4.11
N ARG A 71 1.76 -19.33 -3.10
CA ARG A 71 1.10 -19.39 -1.81
C ARG A 71 -0.40 -19.09 -1.90
N ILE A 72 -0.79 -18.05 -2.65
CA ILE A 72 -2.20 -17.69 -2.85
C ILE A 72 -2.96 -18.80 -3.53
N ARG A 73 -2.39 -19.46 -4.57
CA ARG A 73 -3.00 -20.59 -5.24
C ARG A 73 -3.20 -21.79 -4.30
N ALA A 74 -2.25 -22.01 -3.38
CA ALA A 74 -2.39 -23.06 -2.36
C ALA A 74 -3.51 -22.75 -1.34
N ILE A 75 -3.78 -21.48 -1.06
CA ILE A 75 -4.85 -21.03 -0.14
C ILE A 75 -6.22 -21.05 -0.83
N ASN A 76 -6.29 -20.48 -2.04
CA ASN A 76 -7.51 -20.33 -2.82
C ASN A 76 -7.26 -20.80 -4.26
N PRO A 77 -7.37 -22.12 -4.55
CA PRO A 77 -7.12 -22.66 -5.88
C PRO A 77 -8.04 -22.10 -6.98
N ALA A 78 -9.19 -21.54 -6.61
CA ALA A 78 -10.13 -20.93 -7.55
C ALA A 78 -9.76 -19.48 -7.91
N ALA A 79 -8.81 -18.86 -7.20
CA ALA A 79 -8.40 -17.49 -7.49
C ALA A 79 -7.50 -17.41 -8.74
N ALA A 80 -7.78 -16.45 -9.60
CA ALA A 80 -6.86 -16.04 -10.65
C ALA A 80 -5.76 -15.16 -10.05
N VAL A 81 -4.50 -15.58 -10.19
CA VAL A 81 -3.36 -14.84 -9.63
C VAL A 81 -2.40 -14.44 -10.74
N VAL A 82 -2.20 -13.13 -10.90
CA VAL A 82 -1.23 -12.54 -11.81
C VAL A 82 -0.02 -12.09 -11.02
N ALA A 83 1.15 -12.66 -11.30
CA ALA A 83 2.44 -12.25 -10.74
C ALA A 83 3.13 -11.32 -11.75
N ASP A 84 3.24 -10.05 -11.44
CA ASP A 84 3.77 -9.01 -12.30
C ASP A 84 5.09 -8.47 -11.71
N ALA A 85 6.21 -8.99 -12.21
CA ALA A 85 7.54 -8.63 -11.75
C ALA A 85 8.01 -7.29 -12.36
N ARG A 86 7.30 -6.20 -12.06
CA ARG A 86 7.63 -4.84 -12.49
C ARG A 86 7.50 -3.85 -11.34
N PHE A 87 8.26 -2.76 -11.41
CA PHE A 87 7.99 -1.60 -10.56
C PHE A 87 6.81 -0.79 -11.10
N PHE A 88 6.01 -0.23 -10.19
CA PHE A 88 5.05 0.79 -10.53
C PHE A 88 5.76 2.13 -10.72
N THR A 89 5.78 2.62 -11.95
CA THR A 89 6.42 3.87 -12.37
C THR A 89 5.51 4.60 -13.35
N ALA A 90 5.85 5.81 -13.76
CA ALA A 90 5.11 6.53 -14.79
C ALA A 90 5.00 5.72 -16.11
N GLY A 91 6.08 5.02 -16.51
CA GLY A 91 6.09 4.21 -17.73
C GLY A 91 5.27 2.92 -17.66
N THR A 92 5.03 2.37 -16.47
CA THR A 92 4.29 1.10 -16.29
C THR A 92 2.87 1.29 -15.79
N ALA A 93 2.54 2.46 -15.26
CA ALA A 93 1.25 2.75 -14.62
C ALA A 93 0.05 2.55 -15.55
N GLY A 94 0.19 2.94 -16.83
CA GLY A 94 -0.86 2.77 -17.83
C GLY A 94 -1.26 1.31 -18.01
N ALA A 95 -0.27 0.43 -18.20
CA ALA A 95 -0.48 -1.00 -18.38
C ALA A 95 -1.00 -1.69 -17.11
N ILE A 96 -0.43 -1.36 -15.94
CA ILE A 96 -0.80 -1.96 -14.65
C ILE A 96 -2.23 -1.58 -14.27
N LEU A 97 -2.59 -0.31 -14.31
CA LEU A 97 -3.94 0.16 -13.97
C LEU A 97 -4.97 -0.14 -15.09
N GLY A 98 -4.52 -0.37 -16.31
CA GLY A 98 -5.36 -0.79 -17.45
C GLY A 98 -5.96 -2.19 -17.28
N THR A 99 -5.52 -2.98 -16.30
CA THR A 99 -6.13 -4.27 -15.95
C THR A 99 -7.50 -4.15 -15.29
N CYS A 100 -8.00 -2.93 -15.09
CA CYS A 100 -9.31 -2.59 -14.54
C CYS A 100 -9.59 -3.26 -13.18
N PRO A 101 -8.78 -3.02 -12.14
CA PRO A 101 -9.06 -3.52 -10.81
C PRO A 101 -10.27 -2.81 -10.20
N ASP A 102 -11.04 -3.52 -9.36
CA ASP A 102 -12.13 -2.94 -8.58
C ASP A 102 -11.60 -2.11 -7.40
N VAL A 103 -10.46 -2.52 -6.83
CA VAL A 103 -9.76 -1.83 -5.73
C VAL A 103 -8.26 -2.00 -5.89
N VAL A 104 -7.51 -0.95 -5.58
CA VAL A 104 -6.04 -0.93 -5.54
C VAL A 104 -5.55 -0.86 -4.10
N VAL A 105 -4.57 -1.70 -3.76
CA VAL A 105 -3.80 -1.63 -2.52
C VAL A 105 -2.45 -1.01 -2.82
N ASP A 106 -2.14 0.08 -2.16
CA ASP A 106 -0.84 0.74 -2.21
C ASP A 106 -0.03 0.40 -0.95
N ALA A 107 0.94 -0.48 -1.10
CA ALA A 107 1.91 -0.85 -0.07
C ALA A 107 3.36 -0.51 -0.51
N ILE A 108 3.53 0.47 -1.40
CA ILE A 108 4.83 0.97 -1.86
C ILE A 108 5.48 1.80 -0.75
N ASP A 109 6.78 1.69 -0.58
CA ASP A 109 7.59 2.50 0.32
C ASP A 109 8.20 3.74 -0.38
N ASN A 110 8.47 3.66 -1.67
CA ASN A 110 8.98 4.79 -2.44
C ASN A 110 7.93 5.90 -2.57
N LEU A 111 8.21 7.05 -1.95
CA LEU A 111 7.29 8.18 -1.83
C LEU A 111 6.83 8.73 -3.19
N ARG A 112 7.70 8.74 -4.21
CA ARG A 112 7.38 9.26 -5.55
C ARG A 112 6.36 8.37 -6.24
N ASN A 113 6.63 7.07 -6.29
CA ASN A 113 5.78 6.09 -6.94
C ASN A 113 4.46 5.88 -6.20
N LYS A 114 4.49 5.93 -4.86
CA LYS A 114 3.31 5.92 -4.00
C LYS A 114 2.38 7.10 -4.29
N ALA A 115 2.91 8.31 -4.37
CA ALA A 115 2.12 9.50 -4.72
C ALA A 115 1.53 9.39 -6.13
N LEU A 116 2.31 8.90 -7.09
CA LEU A 116 1.86 8.68 -8.45
C LEU A 116 0.72 7.66 -8.52
N LEU A 117 0.85 6.51 -7.85
CA LEU A 117 -0.18 5.47 -7.81
C LEU A 117 -1.51 6.03 -7.27
N ILE A 118 -1.45 6.71 -6.13
CA ILE A 118 -2.64 7.31 -5.51
C ILE A 118 -3.27 8.35 -6.43
N ALA A 119 -2.46 9.23 -7.03
CA ALA A 119 -2.96 10.26 -7.93
C ALA A 119 -3.66 9.66 -9.15
N GLU A 120 -3.06 8.66 -9.79
CA GLU A 120 -3.64 7.96 -10.94
C GLU A 120 -4.93 7.21 -10.59
N CYS A 121 -4.98 6.56 -9.42
CA CYS A 121 -6.19 5.91 -8.96
C CYS A 121 -7.32 6.92 -8.76
N VAL A 122 -7.04 8.01 -8.05
CA VAL A 122 -8.04 9.06 -7.76
C VAL A 122 -8.53 9.72 -9.06
N ARG A 123 -7.63 10.04 -10.00
CA ARG A 123 -7.97 10.59 -11.31
C ARG A 123 -8.88 9.66 -12.13
N ARG A 124 -8.64 8.36 -12.05
CA ARG A 124 -9.42 7.33 -12.78
C ARG A 124 -10.70 6.91 -12.03
N GLY A 125 -10.96 7.44 -10.84
CA GLY A 125 -12.08 7.00 -10.00
C GLY A 125 -11.91 5.58 -9.45
N LEU A 126 -10.68 5.04 -9.43
CA LEU A 126 -10.35 3.74 -8.87
C LEU A 126 -10.22 3.85 -7.35
N PRO A 127 -10.97 3.07 -6.57
CA PRO A 127 -10.79 3.02 -5.13
C PRO A 127 -9.37 2.54 -4.79
N VAL A 128 -8.68 3.27 -3.90
CA VAL A 128 -7.33 2.91 -3.45
C VAL A 128 -7.25 2.96 -1.93
N VAL A 129 -6.63 1.95 -1.33
CA VAL A 129 -6.29 1.90 0.10
C VAL A 129 -4.77 1.97 0.21
N THR A 130 -4.25 2.88 1.02
CA THR A 130 -2.80 3.06 1.19
C THR A 130 -2.34 2.73 2.61
N SER A 131 -1.09 2.31 2.76
CA SER A 131 -0.41 2.21 4.06
C SER A 131 0.48 3.41 4.30
N ALA A 132 0.51 3.88 5.53
CA ALA A 132 1.54 4.77 6.05
C ALA A 132 2.78 3.98 6.52
N GLY A 133 3.67 4.59 7.28
CA GLY A 133 4.87 3.95 7.80
C GLY A 133 4.58 2.94 8.90
N ALA A 134 4.98 1.67 8.71
CA ALA A 134 4.85 0.63 9.73
C ALA A 134 6.15 0.40 10.54
N GLY A 135 7.28 0.96 10.08
CA GLY A 135 8.57 0.79 10.74
C GLY A 135 8.71 1.57 12.04
N GLY A 136 9.54 1.07 12.96
CA GLY A 136 9.80 1.68 14.27
C GLY A 136 8.65 1.54 15.27
N ARG A 137 7.64 0.72 15.00
CA ARG A 137 6.43 0.57 15.82
C ARG A 137 6.38 -0.81 16.45
N ARG A 138 5.75 -0.94 17.62
CA ARG A 138 5.72 -2.15 18.44
C ARG A 138 4.29 -2.59 18.80
N ASP A 139 3.37 -1.63 18.91
CA ASP A 139 2.00 -1.90 19.34
C ASP A 139 1.03 -2.00 18.15
N PRO A 140 0.61 -3.22 17.76
CA PRO A 140 -0.35 -3.43 16.70
C PRO A 140 -1.75 -2.87 17.01
N LEU A 141 -2.08 -2.65 18.29
CA LEU A 141 -3.38 -2.11 18.71
C LEU A 141 -3.52 -0.61 18.44
N GLN A 142 -2.43 0.08 18.13
CA GLN A 142 -2.44 1.49 17.72
C GLN A 142 -2.74 1.70 16.24
N VAL A 143 -2.89 0.61 15.47
CA VAL A 143 -3.22 0.70 14.04
C VAL A 143 -4.64 1.23 13.86
N ARG A 144 -4.79 2.21 12.98
CA ARG A 144 -6.07 2.89 12.67
C ARG A 144 -6.22 3.08 11.17
N GLU A 145 -7.47 3.24 10.78
CA GLU A 145 -7.83 3.70 9.43
C GLU A 145 -8.39 5.12 9.52
N THR A 146 -7.84 6.02 8.73
CA THR A 146 -8.40 7.36 8.53
C THR A 146 -8.25 7.78 7.06
N ASP A 147 -8.89 8.88 6.65
CA ASP A 147 -8.57 9.48 5.35
C ASP A 147 -7.12 9.98 5.35
N LEU A 148 -6.37 9.75 4.27
CA LEU A 148 -4.97 10.17 4.15
C LEU A 148 -4.75 11.66 4.46
N ALA A 149 -5.72 12.52 4.10
CA ALA A 149 -5.66 13.95 4.41
C ALA A 149 -5.65 14.26 5.91
N LEU A 150 -6.17 13.36 6.74
CA LEU A 150 -6.42 13.53 8.16
C LEU A 150 -5.46 12.73 9.06
N THR A 151 -4.58 11.92 8.48
CA THR A 151 -3.59 11.15 9.25
C THR A 151 -2.69 12.05 10.08
N ARG A 152 -2.28 11.59 11.27
CA ARG A 152 -1.41 12.31 12.20
C ARG A 152 -0.25 11.39 12.61
N ASP A 153 0.79 11.99 13.14
CA ASP A 153 1.91 11.31 13.81
C ASP A 153 2.64 10.26 12.95
N ASP A 154 2.58 10.46 11.61
CA ASP A 154 3.25 9.61 10.64
C ASP A 154 4.02 10.45 9.61
N ALA A 155 5.34 10.29 9.58
CA ALA A 155 6.23 11.07 8.73
C ALA A 155 6.04 10.76 7.25
N LEU A 156 5.83 9.48 6.89
CA LEU A 156 5.61 9.06 5.51
C LEU A 156 4.29 9.65 4.98
N ALA A 157 3.21 9.52 5.75
CA ALA A 157 1.92 10.10 5.37
C ALA A 157 1.97 11.63 5.28
N ALA A 158 2.74 12.31 6.15
CA ALA A 158 2.94 13.75 6.08
C ALA A 158 3.66 14.18 4.79
N GLN A 159 4.76 13.49 4.42
CA GLN A 159 5.49 13.74 3.18
C GLN A 159 4.63 13.41 1.96
N LEU A 160 3.86 12.32 2.01
CA LEU A 160 2.94 11.92 0.96
C LEU A 160 1.86 12.98 0.70
N ARG A 161 1.20 13.48 1.76
CA ARG A 161 0.24 14.59 1.65
C ARG A 161 0.87 15.85 1.04
N LYS A 162 2.08 16.18 1.48
CA LYS A 162 2.83 17.33 0.92
C LYS A 162 3.05 17.15 -0.58
N ARG A 163 3.54 15.97 -0.99
CA ARG A 163 3.83 15.67 -2.39
C ARG A 163 2.57 15.66 -3.26
N LEU A 164 1.48 15.04 -2.80
CA LEU A 164 0.21 15.01 -3.50
C LEU A 164 -0.34 16.44 -3.74
N ARG A 165 -0.23 17.33 -2.74
CA ARG A 165 -0.64 18.72 -2.87
C ARG A 165 0.26 19.54 -3.80
N GLN A 166 1.55 19.28 -3.79
CA GLN A 166 2.53 20.03 -4.59
C GLN A 166 2.56 19.61 -6.06
N HIS A 167 2.45 18.31 -6.34
CA HIS A 167 2.70 17.76 -7.67
C HIS A 167 1.48 17.14 -8.35
N HIS A 168 0.38 16.88 -7.60
CA HIS A 168 -0.78 16.17 -8.13
C HIS A 168 -2.10 16.90 -7.87
N GLN A 169 -2.07 18.19 -7.55
CA GLN A 169 -3.24 19.07 -7.40
C GLN A 169 -4.29 18.59 -6.38
N PHE A 170 -3.86 17.82 -5.36
CA PHE A 170 -4.74 17.45 -4.26
C PHE A 170 -5.14 18.68 -3.42
N PRO A 171 -6.34 18.65 -2.78
CA PRO A 171 -6.86 19.78 -2.01
C PRO A 171 -5.87 20.28 -0.97
N ARG A 172 -5.67 21.61 -0.92
CA ARG A 172 -4.74 22.24 0.03
C ARG A 172 -5.40 22.54 1.38
N GLU A 173 -6.71 22.61 1.42
CA GLU A 173 -7.48 22.86 2.62
C GLU A 173 -7.27 21.74 3.65
N ARG A 174 -6.94 22.12 4.89
CA ARG A 174 -6.47 21.17 5.92
C ARG A 174 -7.47 20.09 6.31
N ARG A 175 -8.78 20.33 6.18
CA ARG A 175 -9.84 19.39 6.56
C ARG A 175 -10.53 18.73 5.37
N ARG A 176 -10.18 19.09 4.15
CA ARG A 176 -10.77 18.50 2.97
C ARG A 176 -10.20 17.09 2.74
N LYS A 177 -11.08 16.10 2.75
CA LYS A 177 -10.71 14.70 2.56
C LYS A 177 -10.17 14.44 1.15
N PHE A 178 -9.24 13.50 1.05
CA PHE A 178 -8.75 12.97 -0.22
C PHE A 178 -9.60 11.79 -0.70
N HIS A 179 -10.48 11.25 0.16
CA HIS A 179 -11.24 10.02 -0.06
C HIS A 179 -10.35 8.81 -0.32
N VAL A 180 -9.18 8.80 0.29
CA VAL A 180 -8.18 7.72 0.25
C VAL A 180 -8.04 7.15 1.66
N PRO A 181 -8.63 5.96 1.93
CA PRO A 181 -8.39 5.25 3.19
C PRO A 181 -6.90 4.99 3.37
N CYS A 182 -6.38 5.37 4.52
CA CYS A 182 -4.98 5.19 4.90
C CYS A 182 -4.88 4.43 6.21
N ILE A 183 -4.18 3.30 6.20
CA ILE A 183 -3.84 2.55 7.39
C ILE A 183 -2.56 3.14 7.97
N HIS A 184 -2.65 3.60 9.21
CA HIS A 184 -1.52 4.20 9.94
C HIS A 184 -1.56 3.81 11.42
N SER A 185 -0.50 4.10 12.17
CA SER A 185 -0.48 3.89 13.62
C SER A 185 -0.41 5.24 14.34
N LEU A 186 -1.04 5.29 15.51
CA LEU A 186 -0.95 6.44 16.44
C LEU A 186 0.32 6.39 17.29
N GLU A 187 1.05 5.27 17.29
CA GLU A 187 2.28 5.12 18.05
C GLU A 187 3.39 5.98 17.42
N THR A 188 4.12 6.72 18.26
CA THR A 188 5.35 7.41 17.83
C THR A 188 6.42 6.39 17.49
N PRO A 189 7.02 6.44 16.27
CA PRO A 189 8.02 5.47 15.89
C PRO A 189 9.30 5.60 16.71
N PHE A 190 9.89 4.46 17.07
CA PHE A 190 11.21 4.37 17.66
C PHE A 190 12.28 4.35 16.57
N VAL A 191 13.34 5.11 16.81
CA VAL A 191 14.46 5.25 15.87
C VAL A 191 15.72 4.73 16.52
N PRO A 192 16.48 3.84 15.86
CA PRO A 192 17.77 3.40 16.36
C PRO A 192 18.77 4.57 16.38
N GLN A 193 19.59 4.64 17.41
CA GLN A 193 20.65 5.63 17.58
C GLN A 193 22.01 5.01 17.21
N ALA A 194 23.01 5.84 16.95
CA ALA A 194 24.35 5.41 16.60
C ALA A 194 25.04 4.58 17.70
N ASP A 195 24.62 4.75 18.95
CA ASP A 195 25.12 4.00 20.11
C ASP A 195 24.41 2.64 20.31
N GLY A 196 23.49 2.26 19.40
CA GLY A 196 22.70 1.04 19.50
C GLY A 196 21.47 1.16 20.38
N SER A 197 21.26 2.29 21.05
CA SER A 197 20.01 2.56 21.77
C SER A 197 18.85 2.87 20.81
N VAL A 198 17.62 2.83 21.31
CA VAL A 198 16.43 3.26 20.56
C VAL A 198 15.71 4.34 21.35
N CYS A 199 15.29 5.40 20.68
CA CYS A 199 14.49 6.44 21.31
C CYS A 199 13.21 6.74 20.52
N ALA A 200 12.17 7.19 21.22
CA ALA A 200 11.01 7.76 20.55
C ALA A 200 11.45 9.09 19.92
N ARG A 201 11.20 9.27 18.64
CA ARG A 201 11.61 10.50 17.96
C ARG A 201 10.83 11.70 18.48
N VAL A 202 11.52 12.61 19.13
CA VAL A 202 10.93 13.84 19.70
C VAL A 202 11.07 15.04 18.75
N ASN A 203 11.97 14.99 17.74
CA ASN A 203 12.27 16.14 16.88
C ASN A 203 11.62 16.03 15.48
N PRO A 204 10.68 16.91 15.12
CA PRO A 204 10.00 16.92 13.82
C PRO A 204 10.84 17.44 12.65
N GLY A 205 12.07 17.91 12.88
CA GLY A 205 12.83 18.70 11.90
C GLY A 205 13.91 17.98 11.09
N GLU A 206 14.37 16.80 11.50
CA GLU A 206 15.39 16.09 10.76
C GLU A 206 14.80 15.22 9.65
N PRO A 207 15.36 15.26 8.41
CA PRO A 207 14.92 14.40 7.33
C PRO A 207 15.20 12.95 7.71
N MET A 208 14.13 12.19 7.84
CA MET A 208 14.19 10.75 8.04
C MET A 208 14.63 10.12 6.72
N ALA A 209 15.90 9.72 6.61
CA ALA A 209 16.31 8.86 5.53
C ALA A 209 15.61 7.51 5.71
N LEU A 210 14.60 7.25 4.90
CA LEU A 210 13.89 5.96 4.83
C LEU A 210 14.77 4.97 4.02
N ASN A 211 15.98 4.71 4.48
CA ASN A 211 16.87 3.73 3.86
C ASN A 211 16.70 2.40 4.57
N CYS A 212 16.50 1.34 3.80
CA CYS A 212 16.49 -0.04 4.30
C CYS A 212 17.81 -0.39 5.05
N ASP A 213 18.89 0.30 4.74
CA ASP A 213 20.24 0.09 5.31
C ASP A 213 20.35 0.51 6.79
N HIS A 214 19.49 1.37 7.28
CA HIS A 214 19.48 1.84 8.67
C HIS A 214 18.35 1.23 9.51
N GLY A 215 17.80 0.09 9.06
CA GLY A 215 17.01 -0.83 9.85
C GLY A 215 16.07 -0.19 10.88
N TYR A 216 15.01 0.55 10.42
CA TYR A 216 13.87 0.72 11.30
C TYR A 216 13.42 -0.66 11.73
N GLY A 217 13.59 -1.01 12.99
CA GLY A 217 13.07 -2.26 13.47
C GLY A 217 11.60 -2.40 13.04
N THR A 218 11.27 -3.48 12.38
CA THR A 218 9.89 -3.79 12.01
C THR A 218 9.47 -5.04 12.75
N SER A 219 8.29 -5.02 13.34
CA SER A 219 7.69 -6.17 14.00
C SER A 219 6.68 -6.82 13.06
N THR A 220 6.74 -8.14 12.91
CA THR A 220 5.73 -8.92 12.18
C THR A 220 4.32 -8.60 12.66
N ALA A 221 4.12 -8.45 13.98
CA ALA A 221 2.82 -8.13 14.56
C ALA A 221 2.25 -6.82 14.02
N VAL A 222 3.08 -5.78 13.89
CA VAL A 222 2.65 -4.47 13.40
C VAL A 222 2.38 -4.51 11.90
N VAL A 223 3.33 -5.01 11.09
CA VAL A 223 3.11 -5.06 9.63
C VAL A 223 1.96 -5.99 9.25
N GLY A 224 1.77 -7.08 9.99
CA GLY A 224 0.62 -7.97 9.85
C GLY A 224 -0.69 -7.25 10.16
N ALA A 225 -0.76 -6.49 11.27
CA ALA A 225 -1.93 -5.69 11.61
C ALA A 225 -2.27 -4.66 10.53
N PHE A 226 -1.26 -3.98 9.94
CA PHE A 226 -1.46 -3.10 8.79
C PHE A 226 -2.04 -3.86 7.60
N GLY A 227 -1.46 -5.01 7.23
CA GLY A 227 -1.94 -5.84 6.11
C GLY A 227 -3.37 -6.33 6.31
N PHE A 228 -3.73 -6.78 7.50
CA PHE A 228 -5.09 -7.21 7.83
C PHE A 228 -6.08 -6.05 7.84
N ALA A 229 -5.69 -4.88 8.34
CA ALA A 229 -6.53 -3.68 8.29
C ALA A 229 -6.77 -3.21 6.86
N ILE A 230 -5.75 -3.27 5.97
CA ILE A 230 -5.90 -3.01 4.54
C ILE A 230 -6.91 -3.98 3.93
N ALA A 231 -6.74 -5.28 4.17
CA ALA A 231 -7.66 -6.28 3.64
C ALA A 231 -9.11 -6.04 4.10
N ALA A 232 -9.32 -5.69 5.36
CA ALA A 232 -10.63 -5.33 5.88
C ALA A 232 -11.22 -4.10 5.18
N ALA A 233 -10.42 -3.05 4.95
CA ALA A 233 -10.83 -1.86 4.19
C ALA A 233 -11.21 -2.20 2.75
N VAL A 234 -10.42 -3.04 2.07
CA VAL A 234 -10.71 -3.52 0.70
C VAL A 234 -12.02 -4.30 0.67
N VAL A 235 -12.22 -5.25 1.59
CA VAL A 235 -13.47 -6.03 1.67
C VAL A 235 -14.67 -5.12 1.87
N ARG A 236 -14.57 -4.12 2.73
CA ARG A 236 -15.62 -3.13 2.93
C ARG A 236 -15.92 -2.34 1.66
N LEU A 237 -14.90 -1.84 0.96
CA LEU A 237 -15.07 -1.14 -0.32
C LEU A 237 -15.77 -2.01 -1.36
N LEU A 238 -15.43 -3.29 -1.43
CA LEU A 238 -16.02 -4.25 -2.37
C LEU A 238 -17.46 -4.62 -2.00
N THR A 239 -17.82 -4.64 -0.72
CA THR A 239 -19.12 -5.17 -0.27
C THR A 239 -20.16 -4.10 0.05
N GLU A 240 -19.74 -2.91 0.47
CA GLU A 240 -20.63 -1.81 0.89
C GLU A 240 -20.91 -0.81 -0.23
N ALA A 241 -19.99 -0.64 -1.18
CA ALA A 241 -20.22 0.28 -2.30
C ALA A 241 -21.31 -0.27 -3.25
N PRO A 242 -22.31 0.51 -3.66
CA PRO A 242 -23.19 0.14 -4.75
C PRO A 242 -22.36 0.05 -6.03
N GLY A 243 -22.35 -1.13 -6.63
CA GLY A 243 -21.60 -1.57 -7.81
C GLY A 243 -20.92 -0.52 -8.69
N GLY A 244 -19.61 -0.62 -8.85
CA GLY A 244 -18.87 0.12 -9.86
C GLY A 244 -17.93 1.21 -9.33
N HIS A 245 -17.11 1.71 -10.23
CA HIS A 245 -16.24 2.86 -10.00
C HIS A 245 -17.03 4.05 -9.44
N ARG A 246 -16.56 4.63 -8.35
CA ARG A 246 -17.10 5.91 -7.89
C ARG A 246 -16.70 6.96 -8.92
N SER A 247 -17.63 7.82 -9.31
CA SER A 247 -17.24 9.01 -10.07
C SER A 247 -16.13 9.74 -9.33
N PRO A 248 -15.05 10.12 -10.03
CA PRO A 248 -13.97 10.88 -9.38
C PRO A 248 -14.54 12.11 -8.70
N ALA A 249 -13.99 12.47 -7.55
CA ALA A 249 -14.36 13.73 -6.92
C ALA A 249 -14.14 14.89 -7.92
N PRO A 250 -14.97 15.94 -7.93
CA PRO A 250 -14.85 17.02 -8.91
C PRO A 250 -13.43 17.60 -9.04
N TRP A 251 -12.71 17.71 -7.93
CA TRP A 251 -11.33 18.18 -7.93
C TRP A 251 -10.34 17.15 -8.51
N ALA A 252 -10.69 15.88 -8.52
CA ALA A 252 -9.81 14.82 -9.05
C ALA A 252 -9.70 14.87 -10.59
N LEU A 253 -10.68 15.45 -11.25
CA LEU A 253 -10.67 15.64 -12.71
C LEU A 253 -9.62 16.67 -13.15
N SER A 254 -9.14 17.52 -12.24
CA SER A 254 -8.05 18.48 -12.51
C SER A 254 -6.65 17.89 -12.36
N ILE A 255 -6.51 16.63 -11.91
CA ILE A 255 -5.20 15.96 -11.80
C ILE A 255 -4.67 15.68 -13.21
N PRO A 256 -3.46 16.16 -13.59
CA PRO A 256 -2.88 15.90 -14.90
C PRO A 256 -2.68 14.40 -15.14
N SER A 257 -2.87 13.94 -16.39
CA SER A 257 -2.50 12.58 -16.76
C SER A 257 -0.97 12.41 -16.77
N ILE A 258 -0.50 11.16 -16.63
CA ILE A 258 0.94 10.84 -16.68
C ILE A 258 1.57 11.32 -17.99
N ASP A 259 0.83 11.19 -19.10
CA ASP A 259 1.31 11.54 -20.43
C ASP A 259 1.61 13.04 -20.58
N ALA A 260 0.92 13.91 -19.83
CA ALA A 260 1.16 15.36 -19.82
C ALA A 260 2.43 15.78 -19.06
N THR A 261 3.04 14.89 -18.25
CA THR A 261 4.22 15.20 -17.42
C THR A 261 5.54 14.69 -18.00
N VAL A 262 5.52 13.90 -19.05
CA VAL A 262 6.72 13.33 -19.69
C VAL A 262 7.31 14.31 -20.74
N GLU A 263 6.53 15.24 -21.28
CA GLU A 263 6.99 16.18 -22.32
C GLU A 263 7.74 17.42 -21.81
N THR A 264 7.92 17.59 -20.50
CA THR A 264 8.53 18.80 -19.93
C THR A 264 9.72 18.53 -19.01
N ARG A 265 10.64 17.60 -19.37
CA ARG A 265 12.04 17.62 -18.87
C ARG A 265 12.96 16.80 -19.75
#